data_71e986baf1bbdaf8cc96e60c2ba4bb3c
#
_entry.id   71e986baf1bbdaf8cc96e60c2ba4bb3c
#
_cell.length_a   1.000
_cell.length_b   1.000
_cell.length_c   1.000
_cell.angle_alpha   90.00
_cell.angle_beta   90.00
_cell.angle_gamma   90.00
#
_symmetry.space_group_name_H-M   'P 1'
#
loop_
_entity.id
_entity.type
_entity.pdbx_description
1 polymer ?
#
loop_
_entity_poly.entity_id
_entity_poly.type
_entity_poly.pdbx_seq_one_letter_code
_entity_poly.pdbx_strand_id
1 'polypeptide(L)'
;MVTQDLLNAAKIRVRKTSSNVLDEDIKQLAEVAIRDLERIGVAGIYLSACTDPLIREAVLTYVNANFGANPDRDKLMSAYDMLLIKIKGGGYRA
;
A
#
# COMPACT_ATOMS: atom_id res chain seq x y z
N MET A 1 7.44 -7.17 -2.30
CA MET A 1 6.72 -8.36 -2.82
C MET A 1 5.29 -8.37 -2.31
N VAL A 2 4.35 -8.64 -3.20
CA VAL A 2 2.92 -8.62 -2.84
C VAL A 2 2.45 -10.04 -2.59
N THR A 3 2.01 -10.31 -1.35
CA THR A 3 1.43 -11.61 -0.99
C THR A 3 -0.02 -11.68 -1.46
N GLN A 4 -0.56 -12.90 -1.54
CA GLN A 4 -1.98 -13.08 -1.89
C GLN A 4 -2.89 -12.40 -0.85
N ASP A 5 -2.51 -12.46 0.42
CA ASP A 5 -3.28 -11.81 1.49
C ASP A 5 -3.33 -10.29 1.29
N LEU A 6 -2.20 -9.68 0.97
CA LEU A 6 -2.14 -8.24 0.71
C LEU A 6 -2.95 -7.88 -0.55
N LEU A 7 -2.82 -8.68 -1.60
CA LEU A 7 -3.60 -8.49 -2.82
C LEU A 7 -5.10 -8.53 -2.54
N ASN A 8 -5.54 -9.53 -1.77
CA ASN A 8 -6.96 -9.65 -1.41
C ASN A 8 -7.44 -8.43 -0.64
N ALA A 9 -6.65 -7.94 0.31
CA ALA A 9 -6.98 -6.74 1.07
C ALA A 9 -7.07 -5.51 0.17
N ALA A 10 -6.17 -5.39 -0.80
CA ALA A 10 -6.19 -4.28 -1.75
C ALA A 10 -7.43 -4.34 -2.65
N LYS A 11 -7.79 -5.53 -3.11
CA LYS A 11 -8.99 -5.73 -3.93
C LYS A 11 -10.25 -5.33 -3.17
N ILE A 12 -10.34 -5.69 -1.90
CA ILE A 12 -11.45 -5.27 -1.04
C ILE A 12 -11.48 -3.76 -0.92
N ARG A 13 -10.33 -3.14 -0.68
CA ARG A 13 -10.23 -1.69 -0.51
C ARG A 13 -10.73 -0.94 -1.75
N VAL A 14 -10.38 -1.41 -2.95
CA VAL A 14 -10.82 -0.79 -4.20
C VAL A 14 -12.13 -1.39 -4.73
N ARG A 15 -12.72 -2.35 -4.01
CA ARG A 15 -14.00 -2.97 -4.33
C ARG A 15 -14.01 -3.74 -5.65
N LYS A 16 -12.92 -4.46 -5.93
CA LYS A 16 -12.79 -5.29 -7.14
C LYS A 16 -12.55 -6.75 -6.74
N THR A 17 -13.45 -7.30 -5.93
CA THR A 17 -13.29 -8.64 -5.37
C THR A 17 -13.79 -9.77 -6.26
N SER A 18 -14.64 -9.47 -7.23
CA SER A 18 -15.31 -10.50 -8.04
C SER A 18 -14.57 -10.90 -9.31
N SER A 19 -13.46 -10.23 -9.63
CA SER A 19 -12.73 -10.46 -10.88
C SER A 19 -11.23 -10.42 -10.64
N ASN A 20 -10.48 -11.22 -11.40
CA ASN A 20 -9.02 -11.23 -11.37
C ASN A 20 -8.40 -10.45 -12.52
N VAL A 21 -9.22 -9.81 -13.35
CA VAL A 21 -8.74 -9.12 -14.56
C VAL A 21 -7.76 -7.99 -14.22
N LEU A 22 -8.00 -7.28 -13.11
CA LEU A 22 -7.18 -6.13 -12.72
C LEU A 22 -6.16 -6.45 -11.61
N ASP A 23 -5.96 -7.73 -11.30
CA ASP A 23 -5.05 -8.12 -10.22
C ASP A 23 -3.62 -7.63 -10.46
N GLU A 24 -3.13 -7.70 -11.70
CA GLU A 24 -1.78 -7.25 -12.02
C GLU A 24 -1.62 -5.73 -11.81
N ASP A 25 -2.63 -4.95 -12.18
CA ASP A 25 -2.60 -3.50 -11.97
C ASP A 25 -2.57 -3.17 -10.48
N ILE A 26 -3.37 -3.87 -9.69
CA ILE A 26 -3.41 -3.68 -8.24
C ILE A 26 -2.08 -4.09 -7.61
N LYS A 27 -1.51 -5.22 -8.03
CA LYS A 27 -0.19 -5.67 -7.57
C LYS A 27 0.88 -4.63 -7.86
N GLN A 28 0.87 -4.06 -9.06
CA GLN A 28 1.86 -3.08 -9.45
C GLN A 28 1.79 -1.83 -8.57
N LEU A 29 0.59 -1.35 -8.27
CA LEU A 29 0.43 -0.21 -7.36
C LEU A 29 0.93 -0.54 -5.96
N ALA A 30 0.62 -1.73 -5.46
CA ALA A 30 1.12 -2.17 -4.15
C ALA A 30 2.65 -2.27 -4.13
N GLU A 31 3.26 -2.74 -5.22
CA GLU A 31 4.72 -2.80 -5.34
C GLU A 31 5.34 -1.40 -5.27
N VAL A 32 4.73 -0.40 -5.92
CA VAL A 32 5.23 0.97 -5.87
C VAL A 32 5.22 1.49 -4.43
N ALA A 33 4.13 1.25 -3.70
CA ALA A 33 4.05 1.66 -2.30
C ALA A 33 5.11 0.96 -1.43
N ILE A 34 5.33 -0.32 -1.66
CA ILE A 34 6.36 -1.08 -0.94
C ILE A 34 7.75 -0.49 -1.23
N ARG A 35 8.02 -0.12 -2.48
CA ARG A 35 9.28 0.51 -2.86
C ARG A 35 9.46 1.88 -2.20
N ASP A 36 8.39 2.66 -2.07
CA ASP A 36 8.45 3.93 -1.34
C ASP A 36 8.82 3.71 0.13
N LEU A 37 8.22 2.69 0.76
CA LEU A 37 8.54 2.35 2.15
C LEU A 37 9.99 1.92 2.29
N GLU A 38 10.49 1.13 1.37
CA GLU A 38 11.89 0.72 1.35
C GLU A 38 12.82 1.93 1.23
N ARG A 39 12.45 2.88 0.35
CA ARG A 39 13.23 4.08 0.10
C ARG A 39 13.35 4.97 1.33
N ILE A 40 12.33 5.03 2.18
CA ILE A 40 12.39 5.81 3.42
C ILE A 40 13.02 5.04 4.57
N GLY A 41 13.53 3.83 4.33
CA GLY A 41 14.32 3.08 5.30
C GLY A 41 13.58 2.02 6.09
N VAL A 42 12.38 1.60 5.66
CA VAL A 42 11.65 0.54 6.34
C VAL A 42 12.39 -0.79 6.15
N ALA A 43 12.59 -1.52 7.25
CA ALA A 43 13.28 -2.81 7.21
C ALA A 43 12.49 -3.84 6.40
N GLY A 44 13.21 -4.70 5.67
CA GLY A 44 12.60 -5.71 4.81
C GLY A 44 11.65 -6.66 5.53
N ILE A 45 11.89 -6.92 6.82
CA ILE A 45 11.02 -7.79 7.61
C ILE A 45 9.58 -7.27 7.67
N TYR A 46 9.40 -5.94 7.63
CA TYR A 46 8.05 -5.36 7.63
C TYR A 46 7.43 -5.36 6.25
N LEU A 47 8.24 -5.47 5.20
CA LEU A 47 7.78 -5.38 3.81
C LEU A 47 7.46 -6.74 3.20
N SER A 48 8.00 -7.83 3.74
CA SER A 48 7.86 -9.16 3.14
C SER A 48 6.42 -9.66 3.15
N ALA A 49 5.65 -9.38 4.21
CA ALA A 49 4.25 -9.80 4.31
C ALA A 49 3.29 -8.63 4.53
N CYS A 50 3.80 -7.46 4.89
CA CYS A 50 3.00 -6.26 5.16
C CYS A 50 1.86 -6.54 6.15
N THR A 51 2.19 -7.21 7.26
CA THR A 51 1.20 -7.55 8.29
C THR A 51 1.07 -6.49 9.37
N ASP A 52 2.09 -5.62 9.52
CA ASP A 52 2.01 -4.52 10.48
C ASP A 52 0.91 -3.55 10.05
N PRO A 53 -0.04 -3.19 10.95
CA PRO A 53 -1.19 -2.38 10.56
C PRO A 53 -0.84 -1.05 9.91
N LEU A 54 0.18 -0.35 10.38
CA LEU A 54 0.53 0.95 9.82
C LEU A 54 1.17 0.82 8.44
N ILE A 55 2.08 -0.15 8.28
CA ILE A 55 2.70 -0.45 7.00
C ILE A 55 1.64 -0.88 5.99
N ARG A 56 0.75 -1.79 6.41
CA ARG A 56 -0.33 -2.29 5.57
C ARG A 56 -1.27 -1.17 5.12
N GLU A 57 -1.63 -0.27 6.04
CA GLU A 57 -2.51 0.84 5.72
C GLU A 57 -1.88 1.79 4.71
N ALA A 58 -0.57 2.04 4.79
CA ALA A 58 0.11 2.86 3.81
C ALA A 58 0.00 2.26 2.40
N VAL A 59 0.25 0.96 2.26
CA VAL A 59 0.15 0.29 0.97
C VAL A 59 -1.28 0.35 0.44
N LEU A 60 -2.26 0.03 1.27
CA LEU A 60 -3.67 0.01 0.85
C LEU A 60 -4.17 1.40 0.48
N THR A 61 -3.75 2.44 1.19
CA THR A 61 -4.12 3.82 0.90
C THR A 61 -3.56 4.25 -0.46
N TYR A 62 -2.30 3.90 -0.74
CA TYR A 62 -1.69 4.21 -2.02
C TYR A 62 -2.43 3.54 -3.18
N VAL A 63 -2.73 2.25 -3.03
CA VAL A 63 -3.46 1.50 -4.05
C VAL A 63 -4.83 2.15 -4.29
N ASN A 64 -5.55 2.44 -3.22
CA ASN A 64 -6.89 3.04 -3.33
C ASN A 64 -6.84 4.40 -4.01
N ALA A 65 -5.84 5.22 -3.70
CA ALA A 65 -5.70 6.56 -4.30
C ALA A 65 -5.45 6.50 -5.79
N ASN A 66 -4.69 5.50 -6.25
CA ASN A 66 -4.17 5.47 -7.62
C ASN A 66 -4.83 4.45 -8.53
N PHE A 67 -5.75 3.63 -8.01
CA PHE A 67 -6.43 2.64 -8.81
C PHE A 67 -7.60 3.30 -9.55
N GLY A 68 -7.51 3.34 -10.88
CA GLY A 68 -8.54 3.96 -11.70
C GLY A 68 -8.63 5.48 -11.48
N ALA A 69 -9.80 6.04 -11.80
CA ALA A 69 -10.06 7.47 -11.61
C ALA A 69 -10.77 7.69 -10.28
N ASN A 70 -10.00 7.90 -9.23
CA ASN A 70 -10.56 8.10 -7.89
C ASN A 70 -10.74 9.59 -7.60
N PRO A 71 -11.97 10.07 -7.37
CA PRO A 71 -12.21 11.50 -7.09
C PRO A 71 -11.58 11.99 -5.79
N ASP A 72 -11.27 11.07 -4.87
CA ASP A 72 -10.64 11.41 -3.58
C ASP A 72 -9.12 11.23 -3.60
N ARG A 73 -8.52 11.09 -4.79
CA ARG A 73 -7.09 10.81 -4.91
C ARG A 73 -6.22 11.77 -4.10
N ASP A 74 -6.48 13.07 -4.21
CA ASP A 74 -5.66 14.06 -3.52
C ASP A 74 -5.74 13.93 -2.00
N LYS A 75 -6.93 13.69 -1.46
CA LYS A 75 -7.11 13.45 -0.03
C LYS A 75 -6.39 12.18 0.41
N LEU A 76 -6.50 11.11 -0.38
CA LEU A 76 -5.86 9.84 -0.08
C LEU A 76 -4.35 9.95 -0.16
N MET A 77 -3.82 10.68 -1.13
CA MET A 77 -2.38 10.90 -1.23
C MET A 77 -1.84 11.74 -0.07
N SER A 78 -2.61 12.73 0.40
CA SER A 78 -2.24 13.47 1.60
C SER A 78 -2.21 12.55 2.83
N ALA A 79 -3.19 11.66 2.96
CA ALA A 79 -3.21 10.67 4.04
C ALA A 79 -2.02 9.72 3.93
N TYR A 80 -1.68 9.29 2.72
CA TYR A 80 -0.51 8.45 2.46
C TYR A 80 0.77 9.13 2.92
N ASP A 81 0.96 10.40 2.56
CA ASP A 81 2.14 11.16 2.96
C ASP A 81 2.24 11.26 4.48
N MET A 82 1.12 11.48 5.17
CA MET A 82 1.09 11.50 6.63
C MET A 82 1.48 10.15 7.22
N LEU A 83 1.02 9.05 6.62
CA LEU A 83 1.40 7.71 7.05
C LEU A 83 2.90 7.49 6.89
N LEU A 84 3.48 7.93 5.77
CA LEU A 84 4.93 7.82 5.56
C LEU A 84 5.71 8.57 6.63
N ILE A 85 5.25 9.75 7.02
CA ILE A 85 5.88 10.53 8.09
C ILE A 85 5.85 9.76 9.42
N LYS A 86 4.70 9.19 9.76
CA LYS A 86 4.55 8.39 10.99
C LYS A 86 5.45 7.16 10.97
N ILE A 87 5.49 6.48 9.84
CA ILE A 87 6.33 5.29 9.68
C ILE A 87 7.79 5.65 9.81
N LYS A 88 8.21 6.74 9.19
CA LYS A 88 9.60 7.19 9.21
C LYS A 88 10.09 7.48 10.63
N GLY A 89 9.20 7.99 11.50
CA GLY A 89 9.52 8.26 12.89
C GLY A 89 9.22 7.12 13.85
N GLY A 90 8.72 5.99 13.39
CA GLY A 90 8.10 4.96 14.23
C GLY A 90 8.92 3.71 14.53
N GLY A 91 10.21 3.67 14.24
CA GLY A 91 11.02 2.52 14.60
C GLY A 91 11.00 1.35 13.63
N TYR A 92 10.61 1.59 12.39
CA TYR A 92 10.58 0.55 11.34
C TYR A 92 11.89 0.46 10.56
N ARG A 93 12.89 1.17 10.97
CA ARG A 93 14.14 1.26 10.22
C ARG A 93 14.91 -0.06 10.16
N ALA A 94 15.59 -0.25 9.07
CA ALA A 94 16.51 -1.36 8.89
C ALA A 94 17.73 -1.23 9.81
#